data_b82879e7e182318f4ec26a6c45462753
#
_entry.id   b82879e7e182318f4ec26a6c45462753
#
_cell.length_a   1.000
_cell.length_b   1.000
_cell.length_c   1.000
_cell.angle_alpha   90.00
_cell.angle_beta   90.00
_cell.angle_gamma   90.00
#
_symmetry.space_group_name_H-M   'P 1'
#
loop_
_entity.id
_entity.type
_entity.pdbx_description
1 polymer ?
#
loop_
_entity_poly.entity_id
_entity_poly.type
_entity_poly.pdbx_seq_one_letter_code
_entity_poly.pdbx_strand_id
1 'polypeptide(L)'
;MNKISLTLLSSALLLSPVLQAAEKVAQSAALESGAKLNIKIQRGEVKIRSWDKAEVAIKGKLDELSEGLVFGQQGGSFVIEDKLPKSYNSRDKDGSKLEIFLPATVNMKLKGVSADYDLQGLEGEISSANVSGDIKGQDLKGNLQLTTVSGSIHTQSNQGELYLETVSGDIEDKQSLGKVSYRLVSGKLNAESDAIEVELDQVSGKSQLTLKAPESLKARTVSGDLSIAMQSLAGNANVDSVSGDIELKFAKLPNAAFDISGGPGGKIDNQLTQDSPKKAKYTKAESLQFQSGSGQADVNINTISGRIKLKQ
;
A
#
# COMPACT_ATOMS: atom_id res chain seq x y z
N MET A 1 -8.60 85.74 27.79
CA MET A 1 -8.28 84.40 28.30
C MET A 1 -8.96 83.41 27.40
N ASN A 2 -8.26 82.93 26.36
CA ASN A 2 -8.78 82.01 25.39
C ASN A 2 -8.44 80.61 25.85
N LYS A 3 -9.44 79.76 26.05
CA LYS A 3 -9.30 78.28 26.30
C LYS A 3 -9.28 77.56 24.94
N ILE A 4 -8.15 77.02 24.62
CA ILE A 4 -7.99 76.08 23.45
C ILE A 4 -8.38 74.66 23.92
N SER A 5 -9.46 74.17 23.37
CA SER A 5 -9.89 72.78 23.59
C SER A 5 -9.14 71.84 22.58
N LEU A 6 -8.32 70.91 23.10
CA LEU A 6 -7.60 69.94 22.34
C LEU A 6 -8.47 68.69 22.23
N THR A 7 -9.02 68.43 21.04
CA THR A 7 -9.76 67.19 20.73
C THR A 7 -8.77 66.10 20.29
N LEU A 8 -8.59 65.05 21.11
CA LEU A 8 -7.87 63.85 20.72
C LEU A 8 -8.76 63.02 19.78
N LEU A 9 -8.33 62.92 18.54
CA LEU A 9 -8.88 61.94 17.58
C LEU A 9 -8.17 60.61 17.82
N SER A 10 -8.83 59.62 18.45
CA SER A 10 -8.35 58.26 18.54
C SER A 10 -8.68 57.52 17.22
N SER A 11 -7.70 57.31 16.39
CA SER A 11 -7.81 56.42 15.22
C SER A 11 -7.77 54.97 15.68
N ALA A 12 -8.92 54.28 15.70
CA ALA A 12 -9.01 52.86 15.85
C ALA A 12 -8.47 52.19 14.56
N LEU A 13 -7.28 51.60 14.65
CA LEU A 13 -6.78 50.69 13.62
C LEU A 13 -7.66 49.41 13.65
N LEU A 14 -8.56 49.30 12.69
CA LEU A 14 -9.25 48.03 12.40
C LEU A 14 -8.21 47.06 11.78
N LEU A 15 -7.64 46.19 12.60
CA LEU A 15 -6.94 45.01 12.10
C LEU A 15 -7.98 44.09 11.43
N SER A 16 -8.12 44.23 10.12
CA SER A 16 -8.81 43.23 9.31
C SER A 16 -8.01 41.95 9.41
N PRO A 17 -8.66 40.79 9.70
CA PRO A 17 -7.97 39.49 9.57
C PRO A 17 -7.56 39.36 8.12
N VAL A 18 -6.27 39.34 7.87
CA VAL A 18 -5.72 38.93 6.56
C VAL A 18 -6.12 37.50 6.39
N LEU A 19 -7.10 37.22 5.54
CA LEU A 19 -7.35 35.89 5.04
C LEU A 19 -6.06 35.45 4.32
N GLN A 20 -5.27 34.62 4.96
CA GLN A 20 -4.03 34.11 4.38
C GLN A 20 -4.46 33.12 3.30
N ALA A 21 -4.47 33.56 2.05
CA ALA A 21 -4.68 32.67 0.91
C ALA A 21 -3.49 31.72 0.84
N ALA A 22 -3.77 30.44 0.53
CA ALA A 22 -2.75 29.42 0.38
C ALA A 22 -1.60 29.90 -0.53
N GLU A 23 -0.38 29.86 -0.04
CA GLU A 23 0.80 30.36 -0.75
C GLU A 23 1.08 29.51 -1.99
N LYS A 24 1.26 30.15 -3.14
CA LYS A 24 1.70 29.49 -4.37
C LYS A 24 3.21 29.31 -4.33
N VAL A 25 3.67 28.11 -4.65
CA VAL A 25 5.08 27.77 -4.73
C VAL A 25 5.46 27.30 -6.12
N ALA A 26 6.66 27.72 -6.57
CA ALA A 26 7.31 27.22 -7.76
C ALA A 26 8.83 27.35 -7.54
N GLN A 27 9.49 26.26 -7.20
CA GLN A 27 10.92 26.23 -6.91
C GLN A 27 11.58 25.05 -7.61
N SER A 28 12.84 25.18 -7.99
CA SER A 28 13.66 24.09 -8.50
C SER A 28 15.08 24.19 -7.97
N ALA A 29 15.76 23.05 -7.91
CA ALA A 29 17.15 22.94 -7.51
C ALA A 29 17.81 21.74 -8.21
N ALA A 30 19.11 21.79 -8.40
CA ALA A 30 19.87 20.68 -8.92
C ALA A 30 19.74 19.48 -7.97
N LEU A 31 19.48 18.28 -8.54
CA LEU A 31 19.38 17.02 -7.83
C LEU A 31 19.92 15.91 -8.72
N GLU A 32 20.97 15.25 -8.26
CA GLU A 32 21.58 14.15 -9.00
C GLU A 32 20.72 12.89 -8.92
N SER A 33 20.86 12.01 -9.91
CA SER A 33 20.25 10.68 -9.91
C SER A 33 20.75 9.87 -8.71
N GLY A 34 19.86 9.13 -8.06
CA GLY A 34 20.17 8.35 -6.85
C GLY A 34 20.23 9.18 -5.54
N ALA A 35 19.89 10.46 -5.59
CA ALA A 35 19.89 11.32 -4.42
C ALA A 35 18.90 10.84 -3.35
N LYS A 36 19.23 11.14 -2.07
CA LYS A 36 18.36 10.89 -0.94
C LYS A 36 17.39 12.06 -0.75
N LEU A 37 16.09 11.74 -0.71
CA LEU A 37 15.02 12.73 -0.49
C LEU A 37 14.22 12.39 0.76
N ASN A 38 13.89 13.43 1.52
CA ASN A 38 12.92 13.35 2.60
C ASN A 38 11.78 14.33 2.30
N ILE A 39 10.59 13.81 2.02
CA ILE A 39 9.40 14.60 1.71
C ILE A 39 8.41 14.44 2.86
N LYS A 40 7.99 15.56 3.45
CA LYS A 40 7.05 15.58 4.56
C LYS A 40 5.96 16.59 4.28
N ILE A 41 4.83 16.08 3.82
CA ILE A 41 3.61 16.85 3.59
C ILE A 41 2.52 16.21 4.45
N GLN A 42 2.05 16.94 5.43
CA GLN A 42 1.18 16.36 6.45
C GLN A 42 -0.23 16.09 5.94
N ARG A 43 -0.76 16.92 5.04
CA ARG A 43 -2.11 16.77 4.50
C ARG A 43 -2.26 17.40 3.12
N GLY A 44 -3.22 16.92 2.33
CA GLY A 44 -3.52 17.39 0.98
C GLY A 44 -3.15 16.38 -0.11
N GLU A 45 -2.93 16.84 -1.32
CA GLU A 45 -2.66 16.02 -2.49
C GLU A 45 -1.24 16.27 -3.00
N VAL A 46 -0.44 15.22 -3.17
CA VAL A 46 0.95 15.31 -3.63
C VAL A 46 1.17 14.36 -4.80
N LYS A 47 1.42 14.91 -5.97
CA LYS A 47 1.77 14.16 -7.17
C LYS A 47 3.28 14.20 -7.36
N ILE A 48 3.92 13.03 -7.46
CA ILE A 48 5.35 12.90 -7.67
C ILE A 48 5.58 12.16 -8.98
N ARG A 49 6.29 12.79 -9.90
CA ARG A 49 6.53 12.31 -11.26
C ARG A 49 8.01 12.28 -11.57
N SER A 50 8.46 11.27 -12.28
CA SER A 50 9.80 11.28 -12.83
C SER A 50 9.90 12.19 -14.06
N TRP A 51 11.10 12.71 -14.29
CA TRP A 51 11.48 13.41 -15.50
C TRP A 51 12.95 13.14 -15.87
N ASP A 52 13.38 13.66 -17.01
CA ASP A 52 14.72 13.44 -17.59
C ASP A 52 15.77 14.48 -17.14
N LYS A 53 15.43 15.38 -16.20
CA LYS A 53 16.34 16.42 -15.74
C LYS A 53 17.02 16.03 -14.43
N ALA A 54 18.28 16.43 -14.26
CA ALA A 54 19.02 16.33 -12.99
C ALA A 54 18.63 17.46 -12.03
N GLU A 55 17.35 17.58 -11.76
CA GLU A 55 16.73 18.62 -10.93
C GLU A 55 15.57 18.04 -10.13
N VAL A 56 15.30 18.63 -8.98
CA VAL A 56 14.00 18.55 -8.31
C VAL A 56 13.25 19.84 -8.55
N ALA A 57 11.98 19.74 -8.91
CA ALA A 57 11.09 20.90 -8.98
C ALA A 57 9.80 20.64 -8.22
N ILE A 58 9.29 21.68 -7.58
CA ILE A 58 8.01 21.70 -6.90
C ILE A 58 7.17 22.85 -7.39
N LYS A 59 5.89 22.61 -7.64
CA LYS A 59 4.91 23.65 -7.94
C LYS A 59 3.56 23.33 -7.31
N GLY A 60 2.78 24.36 -7.04
CA GLY A 60 1.42 24.19 -6.53
C GLY A 60 1.05 25.22 -5.48
N LYS A 61 0.27 24.77 -4.50
CA LYS A 61 -0.16 25.56 -3.34
C LYS A 61 0.20 24.84 -2.06
N LEU A 62 0.74 25.55 -1.09
CA LEU A 62 0.92 25.05 0.27
C LEU A 62 -0.43 24.95 0.99
N ASP A 63 -0.43 24.25 2.10
CA ASP A 63 -1.54 24.22 3.04
C ASP A 63 -1.91 25.63 3.49
N GLU A 64 -3.21 25.92 3.68
CA GLU A 64 -3.66 27.21 4.22
C GLU A 64 -3.13 27.50 5.63
N LEU A 65 -2.66 26.47 6.34
CA LEU A 65 -2.06 26.56 7.65
C LEU A 65 -0.52 26.55 7.60
N SER A 66 0.06 26.58 6.40
CA SER A 66 1.51 26.51 6.22
C SER A 66 2.24 27.66 6.90
N GLU A 67 3.30 27.33 7.62
CA GLU A 67 4.29 28.27 8.15
C GLU A 67 5.47 28.48 7.19
N GLY A 68 5.41 27.85 6.00
CA GLY A 68 6.39 27.97 4.93
C GLY A 68 6.96 26.63 4.46
N LEU A 69 7.56 26.67 3.27
CA LEU A 69 8.18 25.51 2.62
C LEU A 69 9.67 25.43 2.94
N VAL A 70 10.12 24.28 3.43
CA VAL A 70 11.55 23.90 3.40
C VAL A 70 11.82 23.22 2.08
N PHE A 71 12.77 23.72 1.32
CA PHE A 71 13.16 23.18 0.03
C PHE A 71 14.69 23.35 -0.15
N GLY A 72 15.44 22.27 0.05
CA GLY A 72 16.90 22.33 -0.07
C GLY A 72 17.66 21.19 0.62
N GLN A 73 18.97 21.22 0.50
CA GLN A 73 19.87 20.23 1.09
C GLN A 73 19.97 20.40 2.61
N GLN A 74 19.76 19.31 3.35
CA GLN A 74 19.94 19.26 4.81
C GLN A 74 20.46 17.88 5.23
N GLY A 75 21.58 17.86 5.95
CA GLY A 75 22.09 16.60 6.54
C GLY A 75 22.35 15.48 5.55
N GLY A 76 22.78 15.78 4.32
CA GLY A 76 23.07 14.78 3.29
C GLY A 76 21.85 14.25 2.53
N SER A 77 20.68 14.87 2.72
CA SER A 77 19.45 14.58 1.99
C SER A 77 18.83 15.87 1.48
N PHE A 78 18.11 15.81 0.37
CA PHE A 78 17.26 16.90 -0.06
C PHE A 78 15.93 16.85 0.70
N VAL A 79 15.54 17.93 1.34
CA VAL A 79 14.33 17.99 2.16
C VAL A 79 13.28 18.86 1.49
N ILE A 80 12.07 18.34 1.41
CA ILE A 80 10.86 19.05 1.00
C ILE A 80 9.85 18.90 2.15
N GLU A 81 9.57 19.98 2.87
CA GLU A 81 8.63 19.96 3.99
C GLU A 81 7.74 21.19 3.96
N ASP A 82 6.42 20.97 3.91
CA ASP A 82 5.44 22.00 4.24
C ASP A 82 5.26 22.02 5.75
N LYS A 83 5.76 23.08 6.38
CA LYS A 83 5.71 23.23 7.83
C LYS A 83 4.33 23.65 8.28
N LEU A 84 3.73 22.85 9.16
CA LEU A 84 2.48 23.19 9.83
C LEU A 84 2.71 23.47 11.31
N PRO A 85 1.87 24.30 11.96
CA PRO A 85 1.87 24.52 13.40
C PRO A 85 1.76 23.18 14.16
N LYS A 86 2.36 23.08 15.34
CA LYS A 86 2.28 21.87 16.18
C LYS A 86 0.85 21.50 16.60
N SER A 87 -0.02 22.49 16.69
CA SER A 87 -1.43 22.30 17.03
C SER A 87 -2.25 23.25 16.16
N TYR A 88 -3.23 22.69 15.45
CA TYR A 88 -4.09 23.45 14.54
C TYR A 88 -5.47 22.82 14.43
N ASN A 89 -6.44 23.64 14.07
CA ASN A 89 -7.77 23.18 13.65
C ASN A 89 -7.82 23.18 12.12
N SER A 90 -7.94 22.00 11.53
CA SER A 90 -7.98 21.82 10.08
C SER A 90 -9.39 21.86 9.49
N ARG A 91 -10.43 22.11 10.30
CA ARG A 91 -11.81 22.20 9.80
C ARG A 91 -11.91 23.35 8.79
N ASP A 92 -12.49 23.05 7.65
CA ASP A 92 -12.71 24.00 6.56
C ASP A 92 -11.43 24.65 5.98
N LYS A 93 -10.29 23.98 6.12
CA LYS A 93 -8.99 24.40 5.60
C LYS A 93 -8.48 23.43 4.56
N ASP A 94 -8.11 23.92 3.38
CA ASP A 94 -7.49 23.15 2.32
C ASP A 94 -6.07 22.72 2.70
N GLY A 95 -5.72 21.47 2.45
CA GLY A 95 -4.35 20.98 2.53
C GLY A 95 -3.51 21.38 1.32
N SER A 96 -2.25 20.98 1.31
CA SER A 96 -1.33 21.24 0.20
C SER A 96 -1.83 20.59 -1.09
N LYS A 97 -1.61 21.27 -2.24
CA LYS A 97 -1.83 20.70 -3.58
C LYS A 97 -0.55 20.89 -4.38
N LEU A 98 0.29 19.87 -4.38
CA LEU A 98 1.66 19.94 -4.86
C LEU A 98 1.93 18.95 -5.97
N GLU A 99 2.72 19.36 -6.93
CA GLU A 99 3.31 18.52 -7.96
C GLU A 99 4.83 18.63 -7.88
N ILE A 100 5.49 17.49 -7.70
CA ILE A 100 6.93 17.37 -7.52
C ILE A 100 7.49 16.55 -8.67
N PHE A 101 8.52 17.07 -9.32
CA PHE A 101 9.24 16.39 -10.38
C PHE A 101 10.63 16.02 -9.90
N LEU A 102 11.06 14.78 -10.18
CA LEU A 102 12.31 14.21 -9.71
C LEU A 102 13.04 13.47 -10.86
N PRO A 103 14.35 13.33 -10.80
CA PRO A 103 15.04 12.33 -11.63
C PRO A 103 14.40 10.95 -11.40
N ALA A 104 14.41 10.10 -12.42
CA ALA A 104 13.76 8.78 -12.34
C ALA A 104 14.32 7.93 -11.19
N THR A 105 15.64 7.93 -10.98
CA THR A 105 16.29 7.15 -9.92
C THR A 105 16.48 7.99 -8.66
N VAL A 106 15.84 7.58 -7.55
CA VAL A 106 15.85 8.29 -6.26
C VAL A 106 15.75 7.33 -5.08
N ASN A 107 16.29 7.76 -3.92
CA ASN A 107 16.06 7.11 -2.64
C ASN A 107 15.17 8.03 -1.78
N MET A 108 13.88 7.72 -1.72
CA MET A 108 12.88 8.65 -1.23
C MET A 108 12.15 8.13 0.01
N LYS A 109 12.02 9.00 1.01
CA LYS A 109 11.17 8.78 2.17
C LYS A 109 10.06 9.81 2.20
N LEU A 110 8.81 9.33 2.14
CA LEU A 110 7.59 10.13 2.24
C LEU A 110 6.96 9.96 3.61
N LYS A 111 6.52 11.04 4.21
CA LYS A 111 5.78 11.02 5.48
C LYS A 111 4.59 11.96 5.40
N GLY A 112 3.41 11.44 5.73
CA GLY A 112 2.17 12.20 5.80
C GLY A 112 1.33 11.84 7.01
N VAL A 113 0.29 12.62 7.25
CA VAL A 113 -0.76 12.31 8.22
C VAL A 113 -2.07 12.02 7.48
N SER A 114 -2.51 12.95 6.65
CA SER A 114 -3.70 12.80 5.80
C SER A 114 -3.44 13.36 4.39
N ALA A 115 -2.25 13.09 3.88
CA ALA A 115 -1.86 13.45 2.52
C ALA A 115 -2.08 12.26 1.58
N ASP A 116 -2.67 12.52 0.42
CA ASP A 116 -2.76 11.56 -0.65
C ASP A 116 -1.50 11.65 -1.53
N TYR A 117 -0.82 10.54 -1.71
CA TYR A 117 0.37 10.47 -2.54
C TYR A 117 0.09 9.72 -3.85
N ASP A 118 0.47 10.32 -4.96
CA ASP A 118 0.39 9.73 -6.29
C ASP A 118 1.79 9.73 -6.93
N LEU A 119 2.41 8.54 -6.98
CA LEU A 119 3.80 8.30 -7.39
C LEU A 119 3.83 7.64 -8.76
N GLN A 120 4.62 8.17 -9.70
CA GLN A 120 4.70 7.59 -11.04
C GLN A 120 6.11 7.64 -11.64
N GLY A 121 6.53 6.49 -12.20
CA GLY A 121 7.72 6.39 -13.05
C GLY A 121 9.04 6.50 -12.31
N LEU A 122 9.09 6.20 -11.02
CA LEU A 122 10.27 6.32 -10.18
C LEU A 122 10.96 4.97 -9.98
N GLU A 123 12.27 5.01 -9.77
CA GLU A 123 13.11 3.84 -9.55
C GLU A 123 14.03 4.04 -8.34
N GLY A 124 14.21 3.00 -7.52
CA GLY A 124 15.11 2.96 -6.38
C GLY A 124 14.48 2.49 -5.09
N GLU A 125 14.90 3.06 -3.97
CA GLU A 125 14.35 2.76 -2.65
C GLU A 125 13.29 3.80 -2.31
N ILE A 126 12.02 3.41 -2.31
CA ILE A 126 10.88 4.31 -2.08
C ILE A 126 10.11 3.82 -0.86
N SER A 127 10.08 4.63 0.19
CA SER A 127 9.31 4.36 1.39
C SER A 127 8.27 5.46 1.62
N SER A 128 7.01 5.08 1.72
CA SER A 128 5.90 5.98 2.07
C SER A 128 5.20 5.51 3.32
N ALA A 129 5.08 6.38 4.31
CA ALA A 129 4.36 6.12 5.55
C ALA A 129 3.33 7.22 5.78
N ASN A 130 2.06 6.82 5.86
CA ASN A 130 0.94 7.71 6.03
C ASN A 130 0.02 7.23 7.17
N VAL A 131 -0.86 8.10 7.67
CA VAL A 131 -1.85 7.69 8.68
C VAL A 131 -3.23 7.51 8.03
N SER A 132 -3.71 8.48 7.25
CA SER A 132 -5.10 8.43 6.75
C SER A 132 -5.25 8.74 5.26
N GLY A 133 -4.19 9.04 4.53
CA GLY A 133 -4.27 9.32 3.10
C GLY A 133 -4.03 8.09 2.25
N ASP A 134 -4.50 8.15 1.04
CA ASP A 134 -4.31 7.10 0.04
C ASP A 134 -2.92 7.19 -0.61
N ILE A 135 -2.40 6.03 -1.01
CA ILE A 135 -1.12 5.95 -1.71
C ILE A 135 -1.36 5.26 -3.06
N LYS A 136 -1.02 5.97 -4.14
CA LYS A 136 -1.02 5.42 -5.50
C LYS A 136 0.40 5.29 -6.01
N GLY A 137 0.74 4.11 -6.53
CA GLY A 137 2.05 3.82 -7.12
C GLY A 137 1.90 3.22 -8.50
N GLN A 138 2.40 3.90 -9.52
CA GLN A 138 2.35 3.42 -10.89
C GLN A 138 3.73 3.42 -11.54
N ASP A 139 4.06 2.35 -12.26
CA ASP A 139 5.32 2.19 -13.00
C ASP A 139 6.55 2.44 -12.11
N LEU A 140 6.51 1.99 -10.85
CA LEU A 140 7.60 2.10 -9.89
C LEU A 140 8.51 0.88 -9.98
N LYS A 141 9.83 1.07 -9.77
CA LYS A 141 10.80 -0.01 -9.79
C LYS A 141 11.74 0.03 -8.61
N GLY A 142 12.09 -1.14 -8.08
CA GLY A 142 13.07 -1.28 -7.00
C GLY A 142 12.49 -1.81 -5.71
N ASN A 143 12.91 -1.23 -4.57
CA ASN A 143 12.41 -1.62 -3.25
C ASN A 143 11.36 -0.61 -2.79
N LEU A 144 10.11 -1.05 -2.76
CA LEU A 144 8.93 -0.22 -2.53
C LEU A 144 8.27 -0.62 -1.22
N GLN A 145 8.22 0.29 -0.26
CA GLN A 145 7.51 0.11 1.00
C GLN A 145 6.41 1.17 1.12
N LEU A 146 5.16 0.77 0.91
CA LEU A 146 4.00 1.66 0.97
C LEU A 146 3.12 1.25 2.14
N THR A 147 3.02 2.13 3.13
CA THR A 147 2.29 1.84 4.37
C THR A 147 1.32 2.95 4.73
N THR A 148 0.12 2.58 5.16
CA THR A 148 -0.89 3.51 5.68
C THR A 148 -1.68 2.85 6.81
N VAL A 149 -2.29 3.64 7.68
CA VAL A 149 -3.12 3.08 8.76
C VAL A 149 -4.58 2.98 8.32
N SER A 150 -5.14 4.03 7.77
CA SER A 150 -6.59 4.07 7.42
C SER A 150 -6.85 4.46 5.97
N GLY A 151 -5.82 4.60 5.17
CA GLY A 151 -5.92 4.85 3.73
C GLY A 151 -5.88 3.57 2.91
N SER A 152 -6.18 3.69 1.65
CA SER A 152 -6.04 2.61 0.67
C SER A 152 -4.74 2.72 -0.11
N ILE A 153 -4.25 1.57 -0.59
CA ILE A 153 -3.06 1.49 -1.43
C ILE A 153 -3.48 0.96 -2.79
N HIS A 154 -3.20 1.73 -3.84
CA HIS A 154 -3.45 1.33 -5.22
C HIS A 154 -2.13 1.28 -5.97
N THR A 155 -1.78 0.12 -6.49
CA THR A 155 -0.54 -0.09 -7.23
C THR A 155 -0.81 -0.66 -8.62
N GLN A 156 0.00 -0.23 -9.59
CA GLN A 156 -0.11 -0.72 -10.96
C GLN A 156 1.26 -0.77 -11.65
N SER A 157 1.54 -1.90 -12.32
CA SER A 157 2.73 -2.10 -13.17
C SER A 157 4.06 -1.85 -12.43
N ASN A 158 4.13 -2.21 -11.16
CA ASN A 158 5.33 -2.04 -10.35
C ASN A 158 6.25 -3.26 -10.45
N GLN A 159 7.55 -3.08 -10.27
CA GLN A 159 8.55 -4.13 -10.42
C GLN A 159 9.60 -4.09 -9.31
N GLY A 160 9.89 -5.23 -8.69
CA GLY A 160 10.95 -5.40 -7.71
C GLY A 160 10.46 -6.05 -6.42
N GLU A 161 10.86 -5.54 -5.27
CA GLU A 161 10.36 -5.97 -3.97
C GLU A 161 9.32 -4.96 -3.47
N LEU A 162 8.06 -5.38 -3.41
CA LEU A 162 6.93 -4.56 -2.98
C LEU A 162 6.44 -5.03 -1.62
N TYR A 163 6.38 -4.10 -0.68
CA TYR A 163 5.77 -4.27 0.62
C TYR A 163 4.62 -3.29 0.78
N LEU A 164 3.39 -3.81 0.79
CA LEU A 164 2.15 -3.03 0.84
C LEU A 164 1.42 -3.34 2.15
N GLU A 165 1.23 -2.35 3.01
CA GLU A 165 0.63 -2.55 4.33
C GLU A 165 -0.45 -1.52 4.64
N THR A 166 -1.60 -2.01 5.10
CA THR A 166 -2.67 -1.16 5.66
C THR A 166 -3.29 -1.82 6.89
N VAL A 167 -3.73 -1.00 7.84
CA VAL A 167 -4.45 -1.51 9.01
C VAL A 167 -5.95 -1.60 8.73
N SER A 168 -6.56 -0.56 8.18
CA SER A 168 -8.03 -0.50 8.00
C SER A 168 -8.46 -0.05 6.60
N GLY A 169 -7.55 -0.03 5.64
CA GLY A 169 -7.85 0.30 4.24
C GLY A 169 -7.84 -0.91 3.33
N ASP A 170 -8.12 -0.67 2.07
CA ASP A 170 -8.07 -1.69 1.04
C ASP A 170 -6.74 -1.62 0.27
N ILE A 171 -6.30 -2.76 -0.26
CA ILE A 171 -5.16 -2.84 -1.19
C ILE A 171 -5.68 -3.33 -2.54
N GLU A 172 -5.40 -2.55 -3.58
CA GLU A 172 -5.59 -2.94 -4.97
C GLU A 172 -4.23 -2.94 -5.67
N ASP A 173 -3.82 -4.11 -6.17
CA ASP A 173 -2.55 -4.27 -6.89
C ASP A 173 -2.77 -4.90 -8.26
N LYS A 174 -2.21 -4.28 -9.30
CA LYS A 174 -2.34 -4.76 -10.68
C LYS A 174 -0.96 -4.87 -11.34
N GLN A 175 -0.71 -6.04 -11.96
CA GLN A 175 0.44 -6.27 -12.83
C GLN A 175 1.80 -6.03 -12.14
N SER A 176 1.89 -6.31 -10.85
CA SER A 176 3.18 -6.27 -10.16
C SER A 176 4.05 -7.46 -10.52
N LEU A 177 5.37 -7.24 -10.63
CA LEU A 177 6.40 -8.21 -11.00
C LEU A 177 7.47 -8.32 -9.91
N GLY A 178 8.01 -9.51 -9.72
CA GLY A 178 9.09 -9.79 -8.76
C GLY A 178 8.55 -10.40 -7.48
N LYS A 179 8.72 -9.73 -6.33
CA LYS A 179 8.26 -10.18 -5.04
C LYS A 179 7.26 -9.20 -4.45
N VAL A 180 6.12 -9.70 -3.99
CA VAL A 180 5.09 -8.84 -3.38
C VAL A 180 4.66 -9.40 -2.03
N SER A 181 4.66 -8.55 -1.00
CA SER A 181 4.17 -8.85 0.32
C SER A 181 3.00 -7.91 0.66
N TYR A 182 1.85 -8.50 0.95
CA TYR A 182 0.64 -7.80 1.37
C TYR A 182 0.39 -8.03 2.84
N ARG A 183 0.16 -6.95 3.60
CA ARG A 183 -0.23 -7.02 5.02
C ARG A 183 -1.47 -6.20 5.30
N LEU A 184 -2.49 -6.87 5.85
CA LEU A 184 -3.77 -6.23 6.19
C LEU A 184 -4.22 -6.69 7.57
N VAL A 185 -4.61 -5.75 8.41
CA VAL A 185 -5.30 -6.11 9.66
C VAL A 185 -6.80 -6.29 9.38
N SER A 186 -7.44 -5.30 8.78
CA SER A 186 -8.81 -5.40 8.29
C SER A 186 -8.96 -4.62 6.99
N GLY A 187 -9.73 -5.14 6.06
CA GLY A 187 -9.90 -4.56 4.75
C GLY A 187 -9.94 -5.61 3.66
N LYS A 188 -9.93 -5.17 2.43
CA LYS A 188 -9.98 -6.06 1.26
C LYS A 188 -8.66 -5.99 0.51
N LEU A 189 -8.20 -7.13 0.06
CA LEU A 189 -7.15 -7.23 -0.93
C LEU A 189 -7.76 -7.67 -2.26
N ASN A 190 -7.47 -6.92 -3.32
CA ASN A 190 -7.71 -7.34 -4.70
C ASN A 190 -6.41 -7.23 -5.48
N ALA A 191 -5.79 -8.36 -5.78
CA ALA A 191 -4.51 -8.40 -6.45
C ALA A 191 -4.57 -9.23 -7.73
N GLU A 192 -4.13 -8.64 -8.83
CA GLU A 192 -3.84 -9.31 -10.10
C GLU A 192 -2.33 -9.18 -10.36
N SER A 193 -1.56 -10.22 -10.05
CA SER A 193 -0.09 -10.11 -10.00
C SER A 193 0.61 -11.17 -10.85
N ASP A 194 1.66 -10.75 -11.53
CA ASP A 194 2.60 -11.59 -12.25
C ASP A 194 3.87 -11.89 -11.40
N ALA A 195 3.83 -11.56 -10.10
CA ALA A 195 4.94 -11.80 -9.19
C ALA A 195 5.24 -13.29 -9.04
N ILE A 196 6.54 -13.59 -8.92
CA ILE A 196 7.02 -14.97 -8.72
C ILE A 196 6.99 -15.38 -7.25
N GLU A 197 7.13 -14.43 -6.34
CA GLU A 197 6.97 -14.65 -4.89
C GLU A 197 5.84 -13.78 -4.36
N VAL A 198 4.85 -14.41 -3.73
CA VAL A 198 3.69 -13.72 -3.15
C VAL A 198 3.53 -14.12 -1.70
N GLU A 199 3.51 -13.14 -0.81
CA GLU A 199 3.21 -13.33 0.62
C GLU A 199 1.99 -12.49 1.00
N LEU A 200 1.03 -13.11 1.71
CA LEU A 200 -0.14 -12.45 2.27
C LEU A 200 -0.26 -12.78 3.75
N ASP A 201 -0.25 -11.76 4.58
CA ASP A 201 -0.63 -11.86 5.99
C ASP A 201 -1.87 -11.00 6.26
N GLN A 202 -2.98 -11.63 6.62
CA GLN A 202 -4.24 -10.95 6.89
C GLN A 202 -4.80 -11.38 8.23
N VAL A 203 -5.34 -10.45 8.99
CA VAL A 203 -6.06 -10.80 10.23
C VAL A 203 -7.53 -11.06 9.93
N SER A 204 -8.22 -10.13 9.26
CA SER A 204 -9.64 -10.26 8.92
C SER A 204 -9.97 -9.56 7.61
N GLY A 205 -11.07 -9.95 6.97
CA GLY A 205 -11.53 -9.36 5.71
C GLY A 205 -11.56 -10.36 4.57
N LYS A 206 -11.49 -9.87 3.34
CA LYS A 206 -11.53 -10.72 2.14
C LYS A 206 -10.35 -10.43 1.24
N SER A 207 -9.66 -11.48 0.82
CA SER A 207 -8.58 -11.39 -0.14
C SER A 207 -8.90 -12.17 -1.41
N GLN A 208 -8.77 -11.48 -2.54
CA GLN A 208 -8.85 -12.07 -3.87
C GLN A 208 -7.50 -11.88 -4.56
N LEU A 209 -6.84 -12.98 -4.88
CA LEU A 209 -5.58 -12.98 -5.61
C LEU A 209 -5.76 -13.72 -6.94
N THR A 210 -5.38 -13.08 -8.02
CA THR A 210 -5.24 -13.70 -9.35
C THR A 210 -3.77 -13.69 -9.73
N LEU A 211 -3.16 -14.86 -9.75
CA LEU A 211 -1.72 -15.04 -9.94
C LEU A 211 -1.45 -15.76 -11.25
N LYS A 212 -0.40 -15.36 -11.96
CA LYS A 212 -0.05 -16.00 -13.22
C LYS A 212 0.67 -17.34 -13.01
N ALA A 213 1.87 -17.31 -12.49
CA ALA A 213 2.70 -18.49 -12.28
C ALA A 213 3.67 -18.30 -11.09
N PRO A 214 3.15 -18.23 -9.86
CA PRO A 214 4.03 -18.06 -8.71
C PRO A 214 4.94 -19.27 -8.51
N GLU A 215 6.19 -19.01 -8.13
CA GLU A 215 7.14 -20.02 -7.64
C GLU A 215 6.97 -20.23 -6.14
N SER A 216 6.57 -19.18 -5.42
CA SER A 216 6.28 -19.24 -3.99
C SER A 216 5.05 -18.44 -3.66
N LEU A 217 4.05 -19.12 -3.09
CA LEU A 217 2.88 -18.48 -2.50
C LEU A 217 2.80 -18.84 -1.01
N LYS A 218 2.75 -17.82 -0.16
CA LYS A 218 2.44 -17.98 1.26
C LYS A 218 1.26 -17.07 1.59
N ALA A 219 0.16 -17.64 2.07
CA ALA A 219 -1.00 -16.87 2.46
C ALA A 219 -1.45 -17.32 3.85
N ARG A 220 -1.56 -16.35 4.77
CA ARG A 220 -2.00 -16.60 6.13
C ARG A 220 -3.15 -15.69 6.48
N THR A 221 -4.17 -16.26 7.12
CA THR A 221 -5.27 -15.46 7.67
C THR A 221 -5.70 -15.98 9.03
N VAL A 222 -6.20 -15.08 9.87
CA VAL A 222 -6.80 -15.50 11.15
C VAL A 222 -8.29 -15.75 10.97
N SER A 223 -9.04 -14.80 10.42
CA SER A 223 -10.50 -14.91 10.25
C SER A 223 -11.00 -14.33 8.92
N GLY A 224 -10.14 -14.24 7.93
CA GLY A 224 -10.46 -13.73 6.61
C GLY A 224 -10.74 -14.83 5.59
N ASP A 225 -11.56 -14.53 4.61
CA ASP A 225 -11.77 -15.42 3.46
C ASP A 225 -10.69 -15.18 2.40
N LEU A 226 -10.13 -16.27 1.89
CA LEU A 226 -9.11 -16.26 0.85
C LEU A 226 -9.65 -16.88 -0.43
N SER A 227 -9.62 -16.15 -1.52
CA SER A 227 -9.90 -16.67 -2.87
C SER A 227 -8.68 -16.46 -3.75
N ILE A 228 -8.01 -17.53 -4.12
CA ILE A 228 -6.75 -17.50 -4.86
C ILE A 228 -6.94 -18.26 -6.17
N ALA A 229 -6.83 -17.54 -7.29
CA ALA A 229 -6.85 -18.10 -8.63
C ALA A 229 -5.44 -18.09 -9.22
N MET A 230 -5.00 -19.22 -9.77
CA MET A 230 -3.68 -19.37 -10.39
C MET A 230 -3.81 -19.91 -11.81
N GLN A 231 -3.08 -19.33 -12.76
CA GLN A 231 -3.01 -19.91 -14.12
C GLN A 231 -2.16 -21.17 -14.12
N SER A 232 -1.03 -21.15 -13.43
CA SER A 232 -0.17 -22.29 -13.15
C SER A 232 0.52 -22.13 -11.80
N LEU A 233 1.13 -23.18 -11.28
CA LEU A 233 1.97 -23.17 -10.08
C LEU A 233 3.32 -23.77 -10.45
N ALA A 234 4.39 -23.02 -10.26
CA ALA A 234 5.74 -23.45 -10.62
C ALA A 234 6.52 -24.05 -9.43
N GLY A 235 6.11 -23.78 -8.20
CA GLY A 235 6.79 -24.23 -6.99
C GLY A 235 5.81 -24.50 -5.82
N ASN A 236 5.90 -23.73 -4.73
CA ASN A 236 5.20 -24.03 -3.50
C ASN A 236 4.01 -23.11 -3.26
N ALA A 237 2.89 -23.67 -2.81
CA ALA A 237 1.76 -22.90 -2.28
C ALA A 237 1.42 -23.36 -0.85
N ASN A 238 1.62 -22.48 0.13
CA ASN A 238 1.31 -22.71 1.53
C ASN A 238 0.21 -21.75 1.96
N VAL A 239 -0.95 -22.29 2.35
CA VAL A 239 -2.11 -21.49 2.74
C VAL A 239 -2.61 -21.93 4.11
N ASP A 240 -2.54 -21.03 5.08
CA ASP A 240 -2.90 -21.29 6.46
C ASP A 240 -4.05 -20.37 6.90
N SER A 241 -5.09 -20.93 7.52
CA SER A 241 -6.20 -20.19 8.11
C SER A 241 -6.51 -20.71 9.52
N VAL A 242 -6.91 -19.83 10.41
CA VAL A 242 -7.51 -20.25 11.67
C VAL A 242 -9.01 -20.44 11.49
N SER A 243 -9.67 -19.43 10.90
CA SER A 243 -11.11 -19.44 10.62
C SER A 243 -11.38 -18.60 9.40
N GLY A 244 -12.14 -19.09 8.49
CA GLY A 244 -12.44 -18.46 7.21
C GLY A 244 -12.36 -19.46 6.08
N ASP A 245 -13.04 -19.17 5.01
CA ASP A 245 -13.09 -20.07 3.87
C ASP A 245 -11.87 -19.82 2.96
N ILE A 246 -11.27 -20.91 2.46
CA ILE A 246 -10.16 -20.90 1.51
C ILE A 246 -10.68 -21.49 0.20
N GLU A 247 -10.62 -20.73 -0.87
CA GLU A 247 -10.87 -21.23 -2.22
C GLU A 247 -9.60 -21.13 -3.05
N LEU A 248 -9.08 -22.25 -3.53
CA LEU A 248 -8.03 -22.31 -4.54
C LEU A 248 -8.62 -22.73 -5.87
N LYS A 249 -8.43 -21.88 -6.87
CA LYS A 249 -8.82 -22.13 -8.25
C LYS A 249 -7.59 -22.25 -9.15
N PHE A 250 -7.51 -23.31 -9.92
CA PHE A 250 -6.46 -23.50 -10.91
C PHE A 250 -7.05 -23.45 -12.32
N ALA A 251 -6.44 -22.73 -13.24
CA ALA A 251 -6.88 -22.72 -14.64
C ALA A 251 -6.72 -24.09 -15.32
N LYS A 252 -5.75 -24.88 -14.85
CA LYS A 252 -5.52 -26.28 -15.23
C LYS A 252 -5.03 -27.02 -14.00
N LEU A 253 -5.33 -28.33 -13.91
CA LEU A 253 -4.82 -29.15 -12.83
C LEU A 253 -3.28 -29.06 -12.79
N PRO A 254 -2.69 -28.55 -11.69
CA PRO A 254 -1.25 -28.37 -11.60
C PRO A 254 -0.53 -29.73 -11.44
N ASN A 255 0.70 -29.81 -11.90
CA ASN A 255 1.58 -30.95 -11.62
C ASN A 255 2.14 -30.82 -10.20
N ALA A 256 1.38 -31.29 -9.19
CA ALA A 256 1.68 -31.01 -7.78
C ALA A 256 1.29 -32.19 -6.86
N ALA A 257 1.98 -32.21 -5.71
CA ALA A 257 1.57 -32.96 -4.54
C ALA A 257 0.71 -32.07 -3.63
N PHE A 258 -0.42 -32.62 -3.19
CA PHE A 258 -1.36 -31.88 -2.32
C PHE A 258 -1.41 -32.52 -0.94
N ASP A 259 -1.25 -31.71 0.10
CA ASP A 259 -1.45 -32.06 1.50
C ASP A 259 -2.39 -31.07 2.15
N ILE A 260 -3.60 -31.51 2.47
CA ILE A 260 -4.67 -30.61 2.90
C ILE A 260 -5.24 -31.09 4.22
N SER A 261 -5.25 -30.23 5.21
CA SER A 261 -5.74 -30.49 6.56
C SER A 261 -6.90 -29.55 6.90
N GLY A 262 -8.08 -30.12 7.10
CA GLY A 262 -9.28 -29.39 7.50
C GLY A 262 -9.43 -29.18 9.00
N GLY A 263 -8.49 -29.64 9.84
CA GLY A 263 -8.55 -29.49 11.29
C GLY A 263 -9.84 -29.99 11.94
N PRO A 264 -10.08 -29.69 13.22
CA PRO A 264 -11.25 -30.23 13.95
C PRO A 264 -12.59 -29.69 13.48
N GLY A 265 -12.65 -28.49 12.90
CA GLY A 265 -13.88 -27.82 12.45
C GLY A 265 -13.92 -27.55 10.95
N GLY A 266 -12.86 -27.84 10.22
CA GLY A 266 -12.76 -27.56 8.80
C GLY A 266 -13.40 -28.64 7.93
N LYS A 267 -13.77 -28.25 6.72
CA LYS A 267 -14.31 -29.14 5.68
C LYS A 267 -13.52 -28.99 4.40
N ILE A 268 -13.32 -30.09 3.68
CA ILE A 268 -12.61 -30.12 2.41
C ILE A 268 -13.59 -30.46 1.28
N ASP A 269 -13.71 -29.61 0.29
CA ASP A 269 -14.48 -29.78 -0.94
C ASP A 269 -13.50 -29.86 -2.11
N ASN A 270 -13.20 -31.08 -2.55
CA ASN A 270 -12.30 -31.31 -3.67
C ASN A 270 -13.07 -31.49 -4.97
N GLN A 271 -12.93 -30.53 -5.87
CA GLN A 271 -13.52 -30.57 -7.21
C GLN A 271 -12.45 -30.67 -8.31
N LEU A 272 -11.16 -30.86 -7.94
CA LEU A 272 -10.06 -31.03 -8.90
C LEU A 272 -9.91 -32.47 -9.39
N THR A 273 -10.12 -33.44 -8.50
CA THR A 273 -9.93 -34.87 -8.77
C THR A 273 -11.07 -35.67 -8.15
N GLN A 274 -11.05 -37.01 -8.35
CA GLN A 274 -12.02 -37.93 -7.74
C GLN A 274 -11.62 -38.35 -6.30
N ASP A 275 -10.48 -37.86 -5.80
CA ASP A 275 -10.03 -38.15 -4.44
C ASP A 275 -10.94 -37.53 -3.40
N SER A 276 -11.35 -38.32 -2.42
CA SER A 276 -12.26 -37.88 -1.38
C SER A 276 -11.53 -37.68 -0.06
N PRO A 277 -11.91 -36.65 0.72
CA PRO A 277 -11.32 -36.41 2.04
C PRO A 277 -11.54 -37.59 2.99
N LYS A 278 -10.52 -37.94 3.78
CA LYS A 278 -10.58 -38.93 4.85
C LYS A 278 -11.00 -38.26 6.13
N LYS A 279 -11.97 -38.83 6.84
CA LYS A 279 -12.42 -38.36 8.16
C LYS A 279 -11.65 -39.08 9.26
N ALA A 280 -11.20 -38.32 10.23
CA ALA A 280 -10.55 -38.86 11.42
C ALA A 280 -11.57 -39.68 12.24
N LYS A 281 -11.12 -40.79 12.82
CA LYS A 281 -12.00 -41.74 13.54
C LYS A 281 -12.68 -41.12 14.78
N TYR A 282 -12.00 -40.25 15.49
CA TYR A 282 -12.43 -39.71 16.79
C TYR A 282 -12.70 -38.22 16.81
N THR A 283 -12.48 -37.52 15.69
CA THR A 283 -12.74 -36.10 15.53
C THR A 283 -13.50 -35.86 14.23
N LYS A 284 -13.95 -34.61 14.03
CA LYS A 284 -14.56 -34.22 12.74
C LYS A 284 -13.53 -33.78 11.70
N ALA A 285 -12.24 -33.86 12.03
CA ALA A 285 -11.17 -33.42 11.16
C ALA A 285 -11.18 -34.20 9.82
N GLU A 286 -11.01 -33.48 8.75
CA GLU A 286 -10.87 -34.02 7.41
C GLU A 286 -9.43 -33.80 6.92
N SER A 287 -8.89 -34.75 6.19
CA SER A 287 -7.60 -34.63 5.51
C SER A 287 -7.69 -35.19 4.10
N LEU A 288 -6.93 -34.59 3.19
CA LEU A 288 -6.88 -35.03 1.80
C LEU A 288 -5.44 -34.96 1.31
N GLN A 289 -4.93 -36.08 0.81
CA GLN A 289 -3.62 -36.17 0.18
C GLN A 289 -3.77 -36.85 -1.17
N PHE A 290 -3.27 -36.21 -2.21
CA PHE A 290 -3.22 -36.78 -3.55
C PHE A 290 -2.08 -36.10 -4.34
N GLN A 291 -1.74 -36.74 -5.46
CA GLN A 291 -0.74 -36.21 -6.37
C GLN A 291 -1.31 -36.15 -7.78
N SER A 292 -1.06 -35.07 -8.49
CA SER A 292 -1.34 -34.98 -9.91
C SER A 292 -0.03 -34.83 -10.71
N GLY A 293 0.05 -35.53 -11.81
CA GLY A 293 1.28 -35.60 -12.60
C GLY A 293 2.45 -36.25 -11.83
N SER A 294 3.65 -35.67 -11.97
CA SER A 294 4.86 -36.12 -11.26
C SER A 294 5.05 -35.49 -9.88
N GLY A 295 4.15 -34.61 -9.43
CA GLY A 295 4.27 -33.95 -8.13
C GLY A 295 5.42 -32.96 -8.05
N GLN A 296 5.59 -32.12 -9.05
CA GLN A 296 6.72 -31.17 -9.15
C GLN A 296 6.59 -29.99 -8.19
N ALA A 297 5.36 -29.57 -7.91
CA ALA A 297 5.03 -28.49 -7.00
C ALA A 297 4.40 -29.06 -5.72
N ASP A 298 4.41 -28.27 -4.64
CA ASP A 298 3.80 -28.66 -3.37
C ASP A 298 2.66 -27.68 -3.02
N VAL A 299 1.50 -28.23 -2.69
CA VAL A 299 0.33 -27.45 -2.25
C VAL A 299 -0.07 -27.91 -0.85
N ASN A 300 0.23 -27.08 0.14
CA ASN A 300 -0.09 -27.33 1.54
C ASN A 300 -1.16 -26.35 2.00
N ILE A 301 -2.29 -26.87 2.48
CA ILE A 301 -3.40 -26.03 2.97
C ILE A 301 -3.83 -26.52 4.33
N ASN A 302 -3.87 -25.63 5.31
CA ASN A 302 -4.28 -25.93 6.66
C ASN A 302 -5.36 -24.95 7.12
N THR A 303 -6.41 -25.48 7.76
CA THR A 303 -7.36 -24.66 8.51
C THR A 303 -7.72 -25.34 9.82
N ILE A 304 -8.04 -24.56 10.84
CA ILE A 304 -8.62 -25.09 12.09
C ILE A 304 -10.13 -25.17 11.94
N SER A 305 -10.74 -24.19 11.30
CA SER A 305 -12.18 -24.07 11.09
C SER A 305 -12.46 -23.30 9.80
N GLY A 306 -13.40 -23.75 9.01
CA GLY A 306 -13.72 -23.16 7.72
C GLY A 306 -13.76 -24.20 6.61
N ARG A 307 -14.07 -23.77 5.42
CA ARG A 307 -14.13 -24.64 4.25
C ARG A 307 -12.92 -24.42 3.36
N ILE A 308 -12.26 -25.52 2.97
CA ILE A 308 -11.26 -25.51 1.91
C ILE A 308 -11.93 -26.04 0.65
N LYS A 309 -11.95 -25.23 -0.39
CA LYS A 309 -12.49 -25.60 -1.69
C LYS A 309 -11.41 -25.56 -2.75
N LEU A 310 -11.23 -26.68 -3.42
CA LEU A 310 -10.34 -26.82 -4.57
C LEU A 310 -11.17 -26.96 -5.83
N LYS A 311 -10.91 -26.16 -6.84
CA LYS A 311 -11.64 -26.20 -8.11
C LYS A 311 -10.76 -25.83 -9.31
N GLN A 312 -11.23 -26.20 -10.49
CA GLN A 312 -10.69 -25.78 -11.77
C GLN A 312 -11.52 -24.67 -12.39
#